data_b6d51709d079bf7173267d090020cd3c
#
_entry.id   b6d51709d079bf7173267d090020cd3c
#
_cell.length_a   1.000
_cell.length_b   1.000
_cell.length_c   1.000
_cell.angle_alpha   90.00
_cell.angle_beta   90.00
_cell.angle_gamma   90.00
#
_symmetry.space_group_name_H-M   'P 1'
#
loop_
_entity.id
_entity.type
_entity.pdbx_description
1 polymer ?
#
loop_
_entity_poly.entity_id
_entity_poly.type
_entity_poly.pdbx_seq_one_letter_code
_entity_poly.pdbx_strand_id
1 'polypeptide(L)'
;MNAVAPISVRVNPNVDANTHPYISTGLAENKFGVDADVALSMYKKAALSDSLKVCGLDYHIGSQITEIAPFIEALERALELVEKLKSENILVEHLDIGGGVGVSYDDEKIINIEDYLNSVTNRAKEMKILVEPGRSIVANAGIFVTRVEYLKRNNLKSFAIVDGAMNDLIRPSLYESFHQAVLIDDNSIGINDNWDIVGPVCESADFLAKNRNLTLEKGDYIAIMTAGAYGFVLSSNYNSRPRVPEVMISGKQHSLVRKRETIESLFENESLFEDGTNQ
;
A
#
# COMPACT_ATOMS: atom_id res chain seq x y z
N MET A 1 -4.88 -19.18 31.57
CA MET A 1 -6.09 -19.29 30.73
C MET A 1 -6.21 -20.73 30.25
N ASN A 2 -7.37 -21.36 30.41
CA ASN A 2 -7.63 -22.68 29.81
C ASN A 2 -8.08 -22.50 28.34
N ALA A 3 -7.16 -22.06 27.48
CA ALA A 3 -7.45 -21.85 26.07
C ALA A 3 -6.26 -22.34 25.22
N VAL A 4 -6.58 -22.92 24.06
CA VAL A 4 -5.62 -23.34 23.05
C VAL A 4 -5.62 -22.30 21.93
N ALA A 5 -4.49 -21.65 21.66
CA ALA A 5 -4.35 -20.66 20.61
C ALA A 5 -4.04 -21.33 19.28
N PRO A 6 -4.87 -21.12 18.23
CA PRO A 6 -4.47 -21.52 16.87
C PRO A 6 -3.34 -20.59 16.40
N ILE A 7 -2.31 -21.18 15.81
CA ILE A 7 -1.15 -20.45 15.32
C ILE A 7 -0.82 -20.76 13.87
N SER A 8 -0.28 -19.75 13.19
CA SER A 8 0.45 -19.83 11.94
C SER A 8 1.81 -19.16 12.13
N VAL A 9 2.86 -19.63 11.47
CA VAL A 9 4.17 -19.01 11.50
C VAL A 9 4.43 -18.38 10.14
N ARG A 10 4.78 -17.10 10.14
CA ARG A 10 5.19 -16.41 8.90
C ARG A 10 6.61 -16.79 8.54
N VAL A 11 6.74 -17.41 7.37
CA VAL A 11 8.02 -17.87 6.82
C VAL A 11 8.48 -16.91 5.73
N ASN A 12 9.77 -16.67 5.69
CA ASN A 12 10.39 -15.97 4.58
C ASN A 12 10.80 -17.00 3.51
N PRO A 13 10.17 -16.99 2.33
CA PRO A 13 10.49 -17.96 1.28
C PRO A 13 11.78 -17.61 0.53
N ASN A 14 12.43 -16.50 0.83
CA ASN A 14 13.65 -16.00 0.18
C ASN A 14 13.52 -15.93 -1.35
N VAL A 15 12.42 -15.32 -1.83
CA VAL A 15 12.13 -15.08 -3.24
C VAL A 15 12.24 -13.60 -3.53
N ASP A 16 12.96 -13.26 -4.59
CA ASP A 16 13.02 -11.88 -5.10
C ASP A 16 11.82 -11.62 -6.03
N ALA A 17 10.93 -10.77 -5.59
CA ALA A 17 9.78 -10.36 -6.36
C ALA A 17 10.04 -9.17 -7.30
N ASN A 18 11.31 -8.73 -7.44
CA ASN A 18 11.73 -7.59 -8.26
C ASN A 18 10.90 -6.32 -8.01
N THR A 19 10.56 -6.07 -6.74
CA THR A 19 9.77 -4.91 -6.33
C THR A 19 10.66 -3.80 -5.78
N HIS A 20 10.11 -2.59 -5.61
CA HIS A 20 10.85 -1.49 -5.00
C HIS A 20 11.43 -1.92 -3.63
N PRO A 21 12.70 -1.60 -3.29
CA PRO A 21 13.37 -2.07 -2.08
C PRO A 21 12.59 -1.84 -0.78
N TYR A 22 11.85 -0.73 -0.68
CA TYR A 22 11.05 -0.41 0.52
C TYR A 22 9.76 -1.23 0.69
N ILE A 23 9.32 -1.96 -0.35
CA ILE A 23 8.11 -2.79 -0.32
C ILE A 23 8.38 -4.27 -0.60
N SER A 24 9.65 -4.67 -0.76
CA SER A 24 10.09 -6.06 -0.78
C SER A 24 10.06 -6.65 0.63
N THR A 25 9.54 -7.86 0.79
CA THR A 25 9.40 -8.54 2.09
C THR A 25 9.78 -10.01 2.03
N GLY A 26 10.16 -10.52 0.87
CA GLY A 26 10.41 -11.94 0.61
C GLY A 26 11.87 -12.37 0.71
N LEU A 27 12.82 -11.46 0.96
CA LEU A 27 14.25 -11.76 1.03
C LEU A 27 14.71 -12.05 2.46
N ALA A 28 15.75 -12.87 2.61
CA ALA A 28 16.31 -13.25 3.92
C ALA A 28 16.75 -12.06 4.79
N GLU A 29 17.13 -10.94 4.18
CA GLU A 29 17.54 -9.70 4.88
C GLU A 29 16.36 -8.84 5.35
N ASN A 30 15.13 -9.18 4.96
CA ASN A 30 13.96 -8.43 5.37
C ASN A 30 13.58 -8.74 6.82
N LYS A 31 13.01 -7.76 7.54
CA LYS A 31 12.63 -7.89 8.96
C LYS A 31 11.43 -8.81 9.22
N PHE A 32 10.80 -9.34 8.17
CA PHE A 32 9.55 -10.10 8.26
C PHE A 32 9.77 -11.60 8.11
N GLY A 33 9.01 -12.37 8.88
CA GLY A 33 9.06 -13.83 8.83
C GLY A 33 10.34 -14.40 9.43
N VAL A 34 10.41 -15.70 9.43
CA VAL A 34 11.59 -16.49 9.85
C VAL A 34 12.02 -17.43 8.75
N ASP A 35 13.27 -17.88 8.76
CA ASP A 35 13.76 -18.90 7.82
C ASP A 35 13.04 -20.23 8.01
N ALA A 36 13.01 -21.05 6.97
CA ALA A 36 12.31 -22.34 6.97
C ALA A 36 12.78 -23.28 8.11
N ASP A 37 14.09 -23.33 8.40
CA ASP A 37 14.63 -24.17 9.47
C ASP A 37 14.24 -23.68 10.87
N VAL A 38 14.21 -22.33 11.06
CA VAL A 38 13.71 -21.72 12.28
C VAL A 38 12.22 -22.00 12.45
N ALA A 39 11.43 -21.84 11.36
CA ALA A 39 10.00 -22.16 11.37
C ALA A 39 9.74 -23.63 11.74
N LEU A 40 10.48 -24.57 11.16
CA LEU A 40 10.37 -25.99 11.49
C LEU A 40 10.62 -26.24 12.98
N SER A 41 11.64 -25.59 13.56
CA SER A 41 11.93 -25.66 15.00
C SER A 41 10.81 -25.07 15.86
N MET A 42 10.19 -23.95 15.42
CA MET A 42 9.06 -23.33 16.10
C MET A 42 7.83 -24.23 16.09
N TYR A 43 7.52 -24.82 14.93
CA TYR A 43 6.40 -25.76 14.80
C TYR A 43 6.56 -27.01 15.66
N LYS A 44 7.77 -27.59 15.74
CA LYS A 44 8.07 -28.74 16.63
C LYS A 44 7.83 -28.37 18.10
N LYS A 45 8.25 -27.18 18.54
CA LYS A 45 7.97 -26.66 19.88
C LYS A 45 6.48 -26.44 20.13
N ALA A 46 5.79 -25.85 19.15
CA ALA A 46 4.36 -25.60 19.24
C ALA A 46 3.54 -26.89 19.33
N ALA A 47 3.92 -27.93 18.58
CA ALA A 47 3.26 -29.23 18.58
C ALA A 47 3.40 -29.99 19.95
N LEU A 48 4.39 -29.62 20.77
CA LEU A 48 4.58 -30.13 22.12
C LEU A 48 3.84 -29.35 23.21
N SER A 49 3.16 -28.26 22.84
CA SER A 49 2.50 -27.37 23.79
C SER A 49 1.02 -27.67 23.90
N ASP A 50 0.52 -27.85 25.12
CA ASP A 50 -0.91 -28.02 25.37
C ASP A 50 -1.74 -26.72 25.13
N SER A 51 -1.06 -25.59 24.99
CA SER A 51 -1.70 -24.27 24.81
C SER A 51 -1.65 -23.75 23.37
N LEU A 52 -1.05 -24.48 22.45
CA LEU A 52 -0.93 -24.09 21.05
C LEU A 52 -1.48 -25.19 20.13
N LYS A 53 -2.17 -24.76 19.05
CA LYS A 53 -2.59 -25.63 17.95
C LYS A 53 -1.99 -25.11 16.67
N VAL A 54 -1.13 -25.90 16.02
CA VAL A 54 -0.64 -25.58 14.68
C VAL A 54 -1.82 -25.66 13.71
N CYS A 55 -2.10 -24.59 12.98
CA CYS A 55 -3.19 -24.52 12.01
C CYS A 55 -2.72 -24.12 10.62
N GLY A 56 -1.75 -23.24 10.50
CA GLY A 56 -1.36 -22.69 9.21
C GLY A 56 0.13 -22.43 9.07
N LEU A 57 0.49 -22.10 7.84
CA LEU A 57 1.76 -21.49 7.46
C LEU A 57 1.41 -20.26 6.64
N ASP A 58 2.13 -19.14 6.82
CA ASP A 58 1.93 -17.93 6.04
C ASP A 58 3.24 -17.36 5.48
N TYR A 59 3.13 -16.67 4.36
CA TYR A 59 4.20 -15.87 3.79
C TYR A 59 3.67 -14.68 3.02
N HIS A 60 4.53 -13.68 2.83
CA HIS A 60 4.24 -12.51 1.99
C HIS A 60 5.55 -12.04 1.35
N ILE A 61 5.62 -11.96 0.03
CA ILE A 61 6.88 -11.75 -0.70
C ILE A 61 7.11 -10.30 -1.14
N GLY A 62 6.12 -9.45 -1.05
CA GLY A 62 6.24 -8.05 -1.46
C GLY A 62 4.94 -7.43 -1.89
N SER A 63 5.02 -6.24 -2.43
CA SER A 63 3.85 -5.47 -2.89
C SER A 63 4.10 -4.92 -4.29
N GLN A 64 3.03 -4.70 -5.06
CA GLN A 64 3.08 -4.25 -6.46
C GLN A 64 3.82 -5.25 -7.36
N ILE A 65 3.49 -6.53 -7.24
CA ILE A 65 4.03 -7.61 -8.06
C ILE A 65 3.15 -7.77 -9.29
N THR A 66 3.74 -7.70 -10.47
CA THR A 66 3.04 -7.69 -11.77
C THR A 66 3.24 -8.99 -12.56
N GLU A 67 4.02 -9.94 -12.02
CA GLU A 67 4.28 -11.24 -12.63
C GLU A 67 3.86 -12.38 -11.71
N ILE A 68 3.37 -13.49 -12.28
CA ILE A 68 2.91 -14.67 -11.52
C ILE A 68 4.11 -15.50 -11.01
N ALA A 69 5.23 -15.52 -11.73
CA ALA A 69 6.34 -16.42 -11.45
C ALA A 69 6.88 -16.33 -10.00
N PRO A 70 7.12 -15.14 -9.40
CA PRO A 70 7.57 -15.05 -8.00
C PRO A 70 6.58 -15.66 -6.99
N PHE A 71 5.28 -15.52 -7.24
CA PHE A 71 4.25 -16.11 -6.37
C PHE A 71 4.30 -17.64 -6.42
N ILE A 72 4.52 -18.20 -7.60
CA ILE A 72 4.60 -19.66 -7.78
C ILE A 72 5.88 -20.20 -7.13
N GLU A 73 7.02 -19.54 -7.30
CA GLU A 73 8.26 -19.93 -6.64
C GLU A 73 8.11 -19.93 -5.12
N ALA A 74 7.50 -18.88 -4.55
CA ALA A 74 7.25 -18.80 -3.12
C ALA A 74 6.30 -19.91 -2.63
N LEU A 75 5.26 -20.19 -3.39
CA LEU A 75 4.32 -21.29 -3.10
C LEU A 75 5.04 -22.65 -3.07
N GLU A 76 5.88 -22.93 -4.04
CA GLU A 76 6.63 -24.20 -4.12
C GLU A 76 7.54 -24.37 -2.89
N ARG A 77 8.28 -23.32 -2.48
CA ARG A 77 9.10 -23.35 -1.27
C ARG A 77 8.28 -23.53 0.02
N ALA A 78 7.09 -22.92 0.08
CA ALA A 78 6.19 -23.09 1.21
C ALA A 78 5.63 -24.54 1.26
N LEU A 79 5.25 -25.11 0.12
CA LEU A 79 4.79 -26.49 0.04
C LEU A 79 5.89 -27.50 0.42
N GLU A 80 7.15 -27.26 0.08
CA GLU A 80 8.28 -28.07 0.56
C GLU A 80 8.37 -28.08 2.09
N LEU A 81 8.14 -26.93 2.74
CA LEU A 81 8.13 -26.88 4.21
C LEU A 81 6.90 -27.60 4.78
N VAL A 82 5.74 -27.50 4.14
CA VAL A 82 4.53 -28.24 4.55
C VAL A 82 4.79 -29.75 4.50
N GLU A 83 5.44 -30.28 3.46
CA GLU A 83 5.79 -31.70 3.38
C GLU A 83 6.82 -32.12 4.45
N LYS A 84 7.79 -31.27 4.79
CA LYS A 84 8.71 -31.51 5.93
C LYS A 84 7.95 -31.55 7.25
N LEU A 85 7.02 -30.64 7.49
CA LEU A 85 6.17 -30.66 8.71
C LEU A 85 5.32 -31.93 8.78
N LYS A 86 4.72 -32.33 7.67
CA LYS A 86 3.93 -33.56 7.55
C LYS A 86 4.76 -34.81 7.89
N SER A 87 6.02 -34.88 7.44
CA SER A 87 6.94 -35.98 7.78
C SER A 87 7.27 -36.07 9.28
N GLU A 88 7.11 -34.98 10.02
CA GLU A 88 7.26 -34.86 11.48
C GLU A 88 5.92 -35.04 12.21
N ASN A 89 4.86 -35.48 11.53
CA ASN A 89 3.49 -35.57 12.04
C ASN A 89 2.86 -34.27 12.48
N ILE A 90 3.31 -33.13 11.93
CA ILE A 90 2.74 -31.83 12.16
C ILE A 90 1.89 -31.45 10.93
N LEU A 91 0.58 -31.40 11.12
CA LEU A 91 -0.36 -31.14 10.03
C LEU A 91 -0.67 -29.63 9.97
N VAL A 92 -0.63 -29.08 8.76
CA VAL A 92 -1.00 -27.69 8.43
C VAL A 92 -2.34 -27.74 7.68
N GLU A 93 -3.34 -27.05 8.20
CA GLU A 93 -4.71 -27.04 7.66
C GLU A 93 -4.87 -26.03 6.52
N HIS A 94 -4.13 -24.91 6.56
CA HIS A 94 -4.20 -23.85 5.57
C HIS A 94 -2.84 -23.22 5.28
N LEU A 95 -2.74 -22.67 4.09
CA LEU A 95 -1.61 -21.88 3.65
C LEU A 95 -2.08 -20.47 3.30
N ASP A 96 -1.59 -19.47 4.03
CA ASP A 96 -1.77 -18.06 3.68
C ASP A 96 -0.63 -17.61 2.77
N ILE A 97 -0.98 -17.24 1.55
CA ILE A 97 -0.02 -16.85 0.52
C ILE A 97 0.19 -15.32 0.47
N GLY A 98 -0.37 -14.62 1.46
CA GLY A 98 -0.28 -13.17 1.60
C GLY A 98 -1.03 -12.41 0.51
N GLY A 99 -0.61 -11.19 0.29
CA GLY A 99 -1.11 -10.32 -0.77
C GLY A 99 -0.01 -10.01 -1.78
N GLY A 100 0.02 -8.78 -2.25
CA GLY A 100 1.10 -8.26 -3.09
C GLY A 100 0.77 -8.11 -4.56
N VAL A 101 -0.36 -8.63 -5.03
CA VAL A 101 -0.80 -8.44 -6.43
C VAL A 101 -0.89 -6.95 -6.76
N GLY A 102 -0.18 -6.57 -7.81
CA GLY A 102 -0.06 -5.20 -8.29
C GLY A 102 -1.29 -4.72 -9.05
N VAL A 103 -1.35 -3.40 -9.24
CA VAL A 103 -2.32 -2.71 -10.09
C VAL A 103 -1.57 -1.84 -11.09
N SER A 104 -2.23 -1.46 -12.19
CA SER A 104 -1.67 -0.49 -13.13
C SER A 104 -1.78 0.92 -12.55
N TYR A 105 -0.66 1.64 -12.56
CA TYR A 105 -0.59 3.07 -12.26
C TYR A 105 -0.37 3.90 -13.53
N ASP A 106 0.21 3.30 -14.54
CA ASP A 106 0.41 3.82 -15.89
C ASP A 106 -0.09 2.78 -16.90
N ASP A 107 0.78 2.18 -17.69
CA ASP A 107 0.46 1.17 -18.71
C ASP A 107 1.05 -0.21 -18.37
N GLU A 108 1.34 -0.48 -17.10
CA GLU A 108 1.92 -1.76 -16.70
C GLU A 108 0.93 -2.91 -16.97
N LYS A 109 1.44 -3.99 -17.53
CA LYS A 109 0.70 -5.23 -17.62
C LYS A 109 0.50 -5.80 -16.22
N ILE A 110 -0.74 -5.98 -15.83
CA ILE A 110 -1.11 -6.57 -14.54
C ILE A 110 -1.37 -8.07 -14.67
N ILE A 111 -1.28 -8.74 -13.53
CA ILE A 111 -1.63 -10.17 -13.40
C ILE A 111 -3.11 -10.37 -13.69
N ASN A 112 -3.45 -11.37 -14.51
CA ASN A 112 -4.80 -11.88 -14.58
C ASN A 112 -5.07 -12.68 -13.28
N ILE A 113 -6.05 -12.25 -12.50
CA ILE A 113 -6.36 -12.83 -11.18
C ILE A 113 -6.82 -14.27 -11.30
N GLU A 114 -7.60 -14.61 -12.34
CA GLU A 114 -8.07 -15.98 -12.57
C GLU A 114 -6.89 -16.92 -12.87
N ASP A 115 -5.98 -16.51 -13.76
CA ASP A 115 -4.78 -17.30 -14.08
C ASP A 115 -3.89 -17.50 -12.85
N TYR A 116 -3.74 -16.45 -12.02
CA TYR A 116 -3.00 -16.51 -10.77
C TYR A 116 -3.63 -17.52 -9.80
N LEU A 117 -4.92 -17.37 -9.52
CA LEU A 117 -5.63 -18.27 -8.58
C LEU A 117 -5.65 -19.71 -9.08
N ASN A 118 -5.87 -19.94 -10.39
CA ASN A 118 -5.80 -21.27 -10.99
C ASN A 118 -4.39 -21.88 -10.85
N SER A 119 -3.35 -21.07 -11.03
CA SER A 119 -1.96 -21.54 -10.87
C SER A 119 -1.65 -21.94 -9.43
N VAL A 120 -2.17 -21.21 -8.45
CA VAL A 120 -2.02 -21.52 -7.02
C VAL A 120 -2.83 -22.78 -6.64
N THR A 121 -4.13 -22.82 -6.95
CA THR A 121 -5.03 -23.90 -6.54
C THR A 121 -4.66 -25.23 -7.17
N ASN A 122 -4.18 -25.25 -8.41
CA ASN A 122 -3.71 -26.45 -9.07
C ASN A 122 -2.47 -27.08 -8.38
N ARG A 123 -1.63 -26.30 -7.71
CA ARG A 123 -0.44 -26.76 -6.98
C ARG A 123 -0.75 -27.16 -5.54
N ALA A 124 -1.60 -26.39 -4.89
CA ALA A 124 -1.96 -26.57 -3.47
C ALA A 124 -3.27 -27.39 -3.29
N LYS A 125 -3.53 -28.37 -4.12
CA LYS A 125 -4.81 -29.10 -4.33
C LYS A 125 -5.56 -29.49 -3.07
N GLU A 126 -4.86 -29.82 -1.97
CA GLU A 126 -5.46 -30.36 -0.76
C GLU A 126 -5.48 -29.37 0.41
N MET A 127 -5.02 -28.15 0.16
CA MET A 127 -4.90 -27.12 1.20
C MET A 127 -5.94 -26.03 1.04
N LYS A 128 -6.45 -25.53 2.16
CA LYS A 128 -7.19 -24.31 2.19
C LYS A 128 -6.22 -23.14 1.96
N ILE A 129 -6.44 -22.36 0.89
CA ILE A 129 -5.65 -21.18 0.60
C ILE A 129 -6.33 -19.93 1.17
N LEU A 130 -5.54 -19.12 1.87
CA LEU A 130 -5.90 -17.77 2.30
C LEU A 130 -5.10 -16.77 1.48
N VAL A 131 -5.71 -15.61 1.22
CA VAL A 131 -5.08 -14.50 0.49
C VAL A 131 -5.37 -13.19 1.22
N GLU A 132 -4.43 -12.25 1.18
CA GLU A 132 -4.51 -10.93 1.83
C GLU A 132 -4.48 -9.78 0.80
N PRO A 133 -5.44 -9.69 -0.13
CA PRO A 133 -5.42 -8.65 -1.14
C PRO A 133 -5.75 -7.30 -0.51
N GLY A 134 -4.86 -6.34 -0.64
CA GLY A 134 -5.05 -4.96 -0.18
C GLY A 134 -5.12 -4.00 -1.36
N ARG A 135 -3.96 -3.73 -1.98
CA ARG A 135 -3.83 -2.80 -3.10
C ARG A 135 -4.78 -3.13 -4.25
N SER A 136 -4.84 -4.37 -4.67
CA SER A 136 -5.66 -4.83 -5.79
C SER A 136 -7.17 -4.63 -5.60
N ILE A 137 -7.64 -4.48 -4.34
CA ILE A 137 -9.06 -4.21 -4.06
C ILE A 137 -9.38 -2.71 -4.15
N VAL A 138 -8.53 -1.84 -3.59
CA VAL A 138 -8.95 -0.45 -3.35
C VAL A 138 -8.14 0.60 -4.10
N ALA A 139 -6.98 0.27 -4.68
CA ALA A 139 -6.13 1.28 -5.31
C ALA A 139 -6.86 2.06 -6.40
N ASN A 140 -7.45 1.36 -7.36
CA ASN A 140 -8.15 1.96 -8.50
C ASN A 140 -9.55 2.51 -8.12
N ALA A 141 -10.05 2.19 -6.91
CA ALA A 141 -11.33 2.69 -6.42
C ALA A 141 -11.23 4.12 -5.85
N GLY A 142 -10.03 4.67 -5.67
CA GLY A 142 -9.82 5.99 -5.09
C GLY A 142 -9.02 6.92 -5.98
N ILE A 143 -9.42 8.19 -5.98
CA ILE A 143 -8.69 9.30 -6.60
C ILE A 143 -8.39 10.36 -5.53
N PHE A 144 -7.31 11.10 -5.71
CA PHE A 144 -7.02 12.29 -4.93
C PHE A 144 -7.29 13.52 -5.79
N VAL A 145 -8.24 14.36 -5.37
CA VAL A 145 -8.62 15.58 -6.11
C VAL A 145 -7.91 16.77 -5.50
N THR A 146 -7.29 17.58 -6.35
CA THR A 146 -6.59 18.80 -5.97
C THR A 146 -6.88 19.93 -6.94
N ARG A 147 -6.78 21.18 -6.49
CA ARG A 147 -7.06 22.38 -7.29
C ARG A 147 -5.77 23.13 -7.63
N VAL A 148 -5.67 23.59 -8.87
CA VAL A 148 -4.58 24.46 -9.33
C VAL A 148 -4.74 25.86 -8.74
N GLU A 149 -3.79 26.27 -7.89
CA GLU A 149 -3.77 27.62 -7.29
C GLU A 149 -2.94 28.59 -8.12
N TYR A 150 -1.81 28.15 -8.66
CA TYR A 150 -0.92 28.96 -9.48
C TYR A 150 -0.23 28.13 -10.56
N LEU A 151 0.04 28.79 -11.70
CA LEU A 151 0.93 28.25 -12.74
C LEU A 151 2.21 29.10 -12.77
N LYS A 152 3.35 28.44 -12.67
CA LYS A 152 4.67 29.07 -12.72
C LYS A 152 5.50 28.44 -13.82
N ARG A 153 6.04 29.26 -14.70
CA ARG A 153 6.91 28.81 -15.80
C ARG A 153 8.25 29.54 -15.74
N ASN A 154 9.31 28.83 -16.02
CA ASN A 154 10.64 29.38 -16.26
C ASN A 154 11.26 28.69 -17.48
N ASN A 155 12.47 29.04 -17.83
CA ASN A 155 13.15 28.50 -19.03
C ASN A 155 13.48 27.00 -18.96
N LEU A 156 13.30 26.36 -17.80
CA LEU A 156 13.69 24.96 -17.58
C LEU A 156 12.48 24.08 -17.27
N LYS A 157 11.47 24.61 -16.55
CA LYS A 157 10.35 23.82 -16.04
C LYS A 157 9.08 24.64 -15.92
N SER A 158 7.95 23.93 -16.00
CA SER A 158 6.62 24.42 -15.73
C SER A 158 6.04 23.74 -14.49
N PHE A 159 5.53 24.52 -13.55
CA PHE A 159 4.98 24.05 -12.30
C PHE A 159 3.50 24.40 -12.20
N ALA A 160 2.66 23.42 -11.93
CA ALA A 160 1.28 23.61 -11.45
C ALA A 160 1.30 23.45 -9.93
N ILE A 161 1.17 24.58 -9.23
CA ILE A 161 1.12 24.61 -7.77
C ILE A 161 -0.32 24.38 -7.36
N VAL A 162 -0.55 23.33 -6.59
CA VAL A 162 -1.88 22.87 -6.19
C VAL A 162 -2.10 23.00 -4.68
N ASP A 163 -3.35 22.87 -4.22
CA ASP A 163 -3.69 22.91 -2.78
C ASP A 163 -3.40 21.58 -2.05
N GLY A 164 -3.29 20.46 -2.77
CA GLY A 164 -2.83 19.19 -2.25
C GLY A 164 -1.31 19.10 -2.11
N ALA A 165 -0.79 18.22 -1.26
CA ALA A 165 0.65 18.11 -1.01
C ALA A 165 1.09 16.68 -0.68
N MET A 166 2.41 16.50 -0.50
CA MET A 166 2.99 15.21 -0.13
C MET A 166 2.43 14.65 1.19
N ASN A 167 1.96 15.49 2.11
CA ASN A 167 1.30 15.05 3.34
C ASN A 167 -0.05 14.35 3.09
N ASP A 168 -0.72 14.66 1.98
CA ASP A 168 -1.99 14.05 1.58
C ASP A 168 -1.78 12.77 0.77
N LEU A 169 -0.79 12.77 -0.14
CA LEU A 169 -0.40 11.62 -0.95
C LEU A 169 1.13 11.51 -1.02
N ILE A 170 1.71 10.80 -0.07
CA ILE A 170 3.18 10.72 0.10
C ILE A 170 3.87 9.83 -0.96
N ARG A 171 3.16 8.93 -1.62
CA ARG A 171 3.74 7.89 -2.47
C ARG A 171 4.64 8.42 -3.60
N PRO A 172 4.32 9.50 -4.32
CA PRO A 172 5.23 10.06 -5.32
C PRO A 172 6.57 10.48 -4.73
N SER A 173 6.54 11.12 -3.54
CA SER A 173 7.77 11.58 -2.87
C SER A 173 8.58 10.47 -2.22
N LEU A 174 7.91 9.48 -1.63
CA LEU A 174 8.56 8.41 -0.84
C LEU A 174 9.08 7.25 -1.71
N TYR A 175 8.34 6.89 -2.75
CA TYR A 175 8.62 5.73 -3.58
C TYR A 175 8.90 6.08 -5.05
N GLU A 176 8.93 7.36 -5.39
CA GLU A 176 8.94 7.84 -6.79
C GLU A 176 7.79 7.25 -7.62
N SER A 177 6.69 6.89 -6.93
CA SER A 177 5.56 6.20 -7.56
C SER A 177 4.90 7.08 -8.60
N PHE A 178 4.70 6.50 -9.79
CA PHE A 178 3.87 7.11 -10.80
C PHE A 178 2.41 7.11 -10.36
N HIS A 179 1.71 8.20 -10.61
CA HIS A 179 0.27 8.31 -10.59
C HIS A 179 -0.14 9.11 -11.82
N GLN A 180 -1.15 8.62 -12.53
CA GLN A 180 -1.73 9.38 -13.62
C GLN A 180 -2.43 10.61 -13.05
N ALA A 181 -2.22 11.77 -13.67
CA ALA A 181 -2.91 13.01 -13.35
C ALA A 181 -3.80 13.38 -14.54
N VAL A 182 -5.07 13.58 -14.28
CA VAL A 182 -6.05 13.93 -15.31
C VAL A 182 -6.82 15.18 -14.91
N LEU A 183 -7.12 16.03 -15.88
CA LEU A 183 -8.00 17.17 -15.69
C LEU A 183 -9.43 16.67 -15.51
N ILE A 184 -10.17 17.20 -14.53
CA ILE A 184 -11.56 16.78 -14.28
C ILE A 184 -12.53 17.38 -15.30
N ASP A 185 -12.25 18.62 -15.74
CA ASP A 185 -13.02 19.27 -16.79
C ASP A 185 -12.16 19.45 -18.05
N ASP A 186 -12.46 18.68 -19.09
CA ASP A 186 -11.73 18.70 -20.37
C ASP A 186 -11.90 20.00 -21.17
N ASN A 187 -12.71 20.96 -20.69
CA ASN A 187 -12.95 22.22 -21.37
C ASN A 187 -11.98 23.34 -20.99
N SER A 188 -10.92 23.04 -20.26
CA SER A 188 -9.91 24.06 -19.93
C SER A 188 -9.30 24.66 -21.19
N ILE A 189 -9.28 25.97 -21.24
CA ILE A 189 -8.69 26.78 -22.34
C ILE A 189 -7.31 27.34 -21.97
N GLY A 190 -6.74 26.79 -20.87
CA GLY A 190 -5.50 27.24 -20.27
C GLY A 190 -4.24 27.01 -21.12
N ILE A 191 -3.11 26.87 -20.45
CA ILE A 191 -1.80 26.69 -21.09
C ILE A 191 -1.51 25.20 -21.20
N ASN A 192 -1.25 24.69 -22.41
CA ASN A 192 -0.73 23.34 -22.64
C ASN A 192 0.78 23.33 -22.42
N ASP A 193 1.23 22.51 -21.49
CA ASP A 193 2.66 22.33 -21.20
C ASP A 193 2.91 20.98 -20.50
N ASN A 194 4.17 20.65 -20.28
CA ASN A 194 4.56 19.54 -19.42
C ASN A 194 4.76 20.05 -17.99
N TRP A 195 3.81 19.75 -17.13
CA TRP A 195 3.75 20.26 -15.77
C TRP A 195 4.36 19.30 -14.75
N ASP A 196 5.15 19.85 -13.81
CA ASP A 196 5.37 19.22 -12.52
C ASP A 196 4.26 19.73 -11.58
N ILE A 197 3.41 18.80 -11.08
CA ILE A 197 2.32 19.10 -10.16
C ILE A 197 2.89 19.07 -8.74
N VAL A 198 2.94 20.22 -8.08
CA VAL A 198 3.66 20.42 -6.81
C VAL A 198 2.75 21.03 -5.75
N GLY A 199 2.95 20.64 -4.50
CA GLY A 199 2.20 21.16 -3.38
C GLY A 199 2.80 22.42 -2.76
N PRO A 200 2.20 22.94 -1.67
CA PRO A 200 2.64 24.13 -0.97
C PRO A 200 3.63 23.84 0.19
N VAL A 201 4.04 22.61 0.41
CA VAL A 201 4.98 22.25 1.47
C VAL A 201 6.38 22.76 1.13
N CYS A 202 7.07 23.32 2.12
CA CYS A 202 8.41 23.89 1.96
C CYS A 202 9.49 22.81 1.86
N GLU A 203 9.35 21.92 0.87
CA GLU A 203 10.26 20.81 0.61
C GLU A 203 10.35 20.52 -0.89
N SER A 204 11.55 20.27 -1.41
CA SER A 204 11.77 19.98 -2.84
C SER A 204 11.13 18.65 -3.28
N ALA A 205 10.84 17.77 -2.34
CA ALA A 205 10.16 16.49 -2.57
C ALA A 205 8.63 16.63 -2.65
N ASP A 206 8.07 17.83 -2.42
CA ASP A 206 6.62 18.04 -2.45
C ASP A 206 6.10 18.11 -3.89
N PHE A 207 5.96 16.95 -4.48
CA PHE A 207 5.32 16.78 -5.78
C PHE A 207 4.32 15.61 -5.75
N LEU A 208 3.24 15.76 -6.52
CA LEU A 208 2.22 14.73 -6.72
C LEU A 208 2.40 13.99 -8.05
N ALA A 209 2.93 14.69 -9.06
CA ALA A 209 3.30 14.10 -10.34
C ALA A 209 4.34 14.99 -11.05
N LYS A 210 5.16 14.39 -11.89
CA LYS A 210 6.20 15.09 -12.68
C LYS A 210 5.97 14.89 -14.17
N ASN A 211 6.22 15.93 -14.95
CA ASN A 211 6.22 15.91 -16.40
C ASN A 211 4.90 15.39 -17.01
N ARG A 212 3.77 15.99 -16.59
CA ARG A 212 2.43 15.64 -17.12
C ARG A 212 2.02 16.62 -18.20
N ASN A 213 1.74 16.14 -19.41
CA ASN A 213 1.24 16.97 -20.49
C ASN A 213 -0.24 17.24 -20.26
N LEU A 214 -0.55 18.46 -19.85
CA LEU A 214 -1.92 18.91 -19.52
C LEU A 214 -2.12 20.35 -20.01
N THR A 215 -3.36 20.68 -20.35
CA THR A 215 -3.79 22.07 -20.57
C THR A 215 -4.43 22.60 -19.31
N LEU A 216 -3.75 23.53 -18.61
CA LEU A 216 -4.15 23.99 -17.29
C LEU A 216 -4.35 25.49 -17.22
N GLU A 217 -5.32 25.90 -16.42
CA GLU A 217 -5.47 27.27 -15.92
C GLU A 217 -5.66 27.28 -14.40
N LYS A 218 -5.53 28.46 -13.80
CA LYS A 218 -5.77 28.65 -12.37
C LYS A 218 -7.24 28.34 -12.04
N GLY A 219 -7.46 27.50 -11.03
CA GLY A 219 -8.79 27.10 -10.59
C GLY A 219 -9.21 25.71 -11.08
N ASP A 220 -8.50 25.14 -12.05
CA ASP A 220 -8.75 23.78 -12.53
C ASP A 220 -8.62 22.74 -11.44
N TYR A 221 -9.38 21.65 -11.56
CA TYR A 221 -9.27 20.49 -10.70
C TYR A 221 -8.57 19.35 -11.42
N ILE A 222 -7.58 18.77 -10.75
CA ILE A 222 -6.82 17.63 -11.21
C ILE A 222 -7.16 16.43 -10.32
N ALA A 223 -7.46 15.29 -10.93
CA ALA A 223 -7.56 14.00 -10.25
C ALA A 223 -6.22 13.26 -10.37
N ILE A 224 -5.62 12.93 -9.23
CA ILE A 224 -4.49 12.00 -9.16
C ILE A 224 -5.07 10.60 -8.98
N MET A 225 -4.90 9.77 -9.99
CA MET A 225 -5.56 8.47 -10.11
C MET A 225 -4.92 7.41 -9.21
N THR A 226 -5.64 6.31 -8.99
CA THR A 226 -5.14 5.11 -8.29
C THR A 226 -4.63 5.43 -6.86
N ALA A 227 -5.30 6.35 -6.16
CA ALA A 227 -4.93 6.83 -4.83
C ALA A 227 -5.62 6.08 -3.68
N GLY A 228 -6.48 5.08 -3.97
CA GLY A 228 -7.28 4.40 -2.95
C GLY A 228 -6.49 3.50 -2.00
N ALA A 229 -5.33 2.97 -2.44
CA ALA A 229 -4.44 2.20 -1.58
C ALA A 229 -3.21 3.04 -1.21
N TYR A 230 -2.90 3.09 0.08
CA TYR A 230 -1.74 3.82 0.62
C TYR A 230 -1.74 5.33 0.27
N GLY A 231 -2.92 5.89 -0.01
CA GLY A 231 -3.17 7.32 -0.07
C GLY A 231 -3.44 7.86 1.34
N PHE A 232 -4.71 7.96 1.73
CA PHE A 232 -5.10 8.53 3.03
C PHE A 232 -4.42 7.85 4.22
N VAL A 233 -4.25 6.52 4.22
CA VAL A 233 -3.64 5.79 5.36
C VAL A 233 -2.17 6.14 5.62
N LEU A 234 -1.46 6.70 4.63
CA LEU A 234 -0.11 7.22 4.77
C LEU A 234 -0.08 8.75 4.90
N SER A 235 -1.24 9.41 4.87
CA SER A 235 -1.31 10.86 5.06
C SER A 235 -0.87 11.26 6.47
N SER A 236 -0.39 12.47 6.61
CA SER A 236 0.12 13.01 7.87
C SER A 236 -0.25 14.48 8.04
N ASN A 237 0.04 14.99 9.22
CA ASN A 237 -0.08 16.43 9.50
C ASN A 237 1.25 17.18 9.28
N TYR A 238 2.11 16.66 8.39
CA TYR A 238 3.37 17.33 8.07
C TYR A 238 3.15 18.79 7.70
N ASN A 239 3.99 19.70 8.21
CA ASN A 239 3.84 21.16 8.13
C ASN A 239 2.51 21.68 8.74
N SER A 240 1.99 21.00 9.77
CA SER A 240 0.73 21.36 10.45
C SER A 240 -0.46 21.47 9.50
N ARG A 241 -0.50 20.64 8.46
CA ARG A 241 -1.60 20.61 7.51
C ARG A 241 -2.67 19.62 7.98
N PRO A 242 -3.95 20.06 8.07
CA PRO A 242 -5.06 19.15 8.32
C PRO A 242 -5.22 18.10 7.19
N ARG A 243 -5.48 16.86 7.55
CA ARG A 243 -5.76 15.81 6.57
C ARG A 243 -7.09 16.07 5.85
N VAL A 244 -7.13 15.69 4.58
CA VAL A 244 -8.27 15.91 3.69
C VAL A 244 -9.50 15.07 4.09
N PRO A 245 -10.73 15.44 3.67
CA PRO A 245 -11.89 14.61 3.85
C PRO A 245 -11.88 13.43 2.89
N GLU A 246 -12.67 12.38 3.21
CA GLU A 246 -12.95 11.30 2.27
C GLU A 246 -14.44 11.28 1.92
N VAL A 247 -14.74 11.21 0.64
CA VAL A 247 -16.09 11.12 0.08
C VAL A 247 -16.24 9.81 -0.67
N MET A 248 -17.22 9.02 -0.28
CA MET A 248 -17.57 7.79 -1.00
C MET A 248 -18.65 8.07 -2.03
N ILE A 249 -18.45 7.52 -3.23
CA ILE A 249 -19.38 7.67 -4.37
C ILE A 249 -19.88 6.29 -4.75
N SER A 250 -21.21 6.16 -4.92
CA SER A 250 -21.86 4.96 -5.42
C SER A 250 -22.91 5.37 -6.46
N GLY A 251 -22.61 5.19 -7.73
CA GLY A 251 -23.43 5.69 -8.83
C GLY A 251 -23.58 7.21 -8.77
N LYS A 252 -24.81 7.71 -8.57
CA LYS A 252 -25.12 9.14 -8.45
C LYS A 252 -25.14 9.64 -6.98
N GLN A 253 -24.98 8.76 -6.01
CA GLN A 253 -24.98 9.10 -4.60
C GLN A 253 -23.57 9.36 -4.10
N HIS A 254 -23.44 10.27 -3.15
CA HIS A 254 -22.19 10.52 -2.46
C HIS A 254 -22.42 10.71 -0.96
N SER A 255 -21.42 10.36 -0.16
CA SER A 255 -21.45 10.51 1.28
C SER A 255 -20.09 10.93 1.81
N LEU A 256 -20.08 11.89 2.72
CA LEU A 256 -18.89 12.25 3.47
C LEU A 256 -18.64 11.14 4.52
N VAL A 257 -17.66 10.26 4.26
CA VAL A 257 -17.33 9.14 5.16
C VAL A 257 -16.23 9.50 6.16
N ARG A 258 -15.48 10.57 5.88
CA ARG A 258 -14.49 11.18 6.80
C ARG A 258 -14.53 12.69 6.66
N LYS A 259 -14.69 13.38 7.78
CA LYS A 259 -14.61 14.85 7.83
C LYS A 259 -13.16 15.32 7.63
N ARG A 260 -12.99 16.52 7.06
CA ARG A 260 -11.69 17.20 7.07
C ARG A 260 -11.27 17.50 8.52
N GLU A 261 -10.02 17.31 8.86
CA GLU A 261 -9.47 17.79 10.13
C GLU A 261 -9.52 19.33 10.18
N THR A 262 -9.64 19.86 11.40
CA THR A 262 -9.56 21.31 11.65
C THR A 262 -8.19 21.66 12.21
N ILE A 263 -7.82 22.93 12.15
CA ILE A 263 -6.56 23.39 12.77
C ILE A 263 -6.56 23.08 14.26
N GLU A 264 -7.70 23.28 14.94
CA GLU A 264 -7.85 23.04 16.37
C GLU A 264 -7.61 21.56 16.72
N SER A 265 -8.05 20.62 15.87
CA SER A 265 -7.84 19.19 16.10
C SER A 265 -6.37 18.76 16.08
N LEU A 266 -5.47 19.59 15.50
CA LEU A 266 -4.05 19.26 15.43
C LEU A 266 -3.37 19.37 16.80
N PHE A 267 -3.88 20.20 17.70
CA PHE A 267 -3.31 20.46 19.03
C PHE A 267 -4.29 20.20 20.19
N GLU A 268 -5.41 19.51 19.92
CA GLU A 268 -6.41 19.19 20.95
C GLU A 268 -5.88 18.37 22.13
N ASN A 269 -4.77 17.63 21.90
CA ASN A 269 -4.12 16.81 22.91
C ASN A 269 -2.89 17.49 23.53
N GLU A 270 -2.63 18.77 23.21
CA GLU A 270 -1.53 19.54 23.77
C GLU A 270 -2.00 20.29 25.03
N SER A 271 -1.08 20.49 25.98
CA SER A 271 -1.30 21.31 27.17
C SER A 271 -0.14 22.27 27.35
N LEU A 272 -0.43 23.41 27.97
CA LEU A 272 0.63 24.34 28.36
C LEU A 272 1.50 23.72 29.46
N PHE A 273 2.80 23.98 29.40
CA PHE A 273 3.69 23.65 30.50
C PHE A 273 3.34 24.54 31.73
N GLU A 274 2.92 23.88 32.83
CA GLU A 274 2.70 24.53 34.09
C GLU A 274 4.04 24.56 34.85
N ASP A 275 4.64 25.73 34.94
CA ASP A 275 5.96 25.95 35.58
C ASP A 275 5.93 25.92 37.12
N GLY A 276 4.84 25.49 37.73
CA GLY A 276 4.70 25.30 39.19
C GLY A 276 4.80 26.59 40.02
N THR A 277 4.77 27.76 39.40
CA THR A 277 4.89 29.06 40.07
C THR A 277 3.56 29.62 40.60
N ASN A 278 2.45 28.89 40.42
CA ASN A 278 1.14 29.23 40.98
C ASN A 278 0.76 28.25 42.12
N GLN A 279 1.47 28.29 43.26
CA GLN A 279 1.00 27.82 44.58
C GLN A 279 0.96 28.99 45.55
#